data_033a5666d9224781f6ce4479a4670c91
#
_entry.id   033a5666d9224781f6ce4479a4670c91
#
_cell.length_a   1.000
_cell.length_b   1.000
_cell.length_c   1.000
_cell.angle_alpha   90.00
_cell.angle_beta   90.00
_cell.angle_gamma   90.00
#
_symmetry.space_group_name_H-M   'P 1'
#
loop_
_entity.id
_entity.type
_entity.pdbx_description
1 polymer ?
#
loop_
_entity_poly.entity_id
_entity_poly.type
_entity_poly.pdbx_seq_one_letter_code
_entity_poly.pdbx_strand_id
1 'polypeptide(L)'
;MKVDRLVSIIMILLDKKRIGAQELADLFEVSPRTIYRDIDAINMAGIPVCSIPGVGGGFEIMQEYKMDKKVFSADDLSALLMGLSSLSNIVRGDELVHALAKVRSFIPAD
;
A
#
# COMPACT_ATOMS: atom_id res chain seq x y z
N MET A 1 -3.09 -12.18 -4.35
CA MET A 1 -4.02 -11.37 -5.14
C MET A 1 -3.54 -9.95 -5.29
N LYS A 2 -3.94 -9.32 -6.37
CA LYS A 2 -3.48 -7.96 -6.67
C LYS A 2 -3.86 -6.96 -5.58
N VAL A 3 -5.08 -7.04 -5.05
CA VAL A 3 -5.54 -6.09 -4.03
C VAL A 3 -4.74 -6.23 -2.74
N ASP A 4 -4.46 -7.44 -2.32
CA ASP A 4 -3.60 -7.71 -1.17
C ASP A 4 -2.26 -7.04 -1.34
N ARG A 5 -1.69 -7.22 -2.51
CA ARG A 5 -0.36 -6.70 -2.81
C ARG A 5 -0.38 -5.19 -2.79
N LEU A 6 -1.39 -4.55 -3.39
CA LEU A 6 -1.50 -3.10 -3.41
C LEU A 6 -1.58 -2.53 -1.99
N VAL A 7 -2.41 -3.12 -1.14
CA VAL A 7 -2.54 -2.68 0.25
C VAL A 7 -1.23 -2.87 1.00
N SER A 8 -0.58 -4.01 0.80
CA SER A 8 0.69 -4.30 1.45
C SER A 8 1.77 -3.33 1.02
N ILE A 9 1.84 -2.98 -0.26
CA ILE A 9 2.80 -2.01 -0.76
C ILE A 9 2.57 -0.65 -0.09
N ILE A 10 1.33 -0.20 -0.03
CA ILE A 10 0.99 1.07 0.62
C ILE A 10 1.46 1.07 2.07
N MET A 11 1.20 -0.01 2.80
CA MET A 11 1.59 -0.12 4.20
C MET A 11 3.11 -0.08 4.36
N ILE A 12 3.83 -0.77 3.49
CA ILE A 12 5.28 -0.76 3.51
C ILE A 12 5.81 0.65 3.26
N LEU A 13 5.23 1.34 2.29
CA LEU A 13 5.66 2.70 1.96
C LEU A 13 5.34 3.70 3.06
N LEU A 14 4.27 3.47 3.81
CA LEU A 14 3.95 4.32 4.95
C LEU A 14 4.90 4.10 6.11
N ASP A 15 5.36 2.87 6.28
CA ASP A 15 6.26 2.51 7.38
C ASP A 15 7.71 2.82 7.06
N LYS A 16 8.15 2.46 5.86
CA LYS A 16 9.54 2.66 5.44
C LYS A 16 9.68 3.97 4.68
N LYS A 17 10.86 4.53 4.74
CA LYS A 17 11.13 5.76 4.02
C LYS A 17 11.18 5.50 2.50
N ARG A 18 11.81 4.41 2.10
CA ARG A 18 12.04 4.12 0.69
C ARG A 18 12.28 2.63 0.48
N ILE A 19 11.78 2.10 -0.64
CA ILE A 19 12.01 0.71 -0.98
C ILE A 19 12.07 0.57 -2.51
N GLY A 20 13.00 -0.24 -3.00
CA GLY A 20 13.22 -0.41 -4.44
C GLY A 20 12.25 -1.38 -5.09
N ALA A 21 12.13 -1.25 -6.42
CA ALA A 21 11.25 -2.11 -7.19
C ALA A 21 11.64 -3.58 -7.09
N GLN A 22 12.94 -3.86 -7.13
CA GLN A 22 13.42 -5.24 -7.06
C GLN A 22 13.12 -5.85 -5.70
N GLU A 23 13.29 -5.07 -4.65
CA GLU A 23 13.02 -5.55 -3.30
C GLU A 23 11.54 -5.87 -3.11
N LEU A 24 10.66 -5.01 -3.62
CA LEU A 24 9.23 -5.27 -3.59
C LEU A 24 8.88 -6.49 -4.45
N ALA A 25 9.48 -6.61 -5.62
CA ALA A 25 9.25 -7.74 -6.50
C ALA A 25 9.62 -9.06 -5.83
N ASP A 26 10.75 -9.08 -5.14
CA ASP A 26 11.20 -10.27 -4.42
C ASP A 26 10.27 -10.61 -3.25
N LEU A 27 9.81 -9.59 -2.52
CA LEU A 27 8.90 -9.78 -1.40
C LEU A 27 7.59 -10.44 -1.82
N PHE A 28 7.06 -10.03 -2.96
CA PHE A 28 5.75 -10.50 -3.42
C PHE A 28 5.85 -11.57 -4.50
N GLU A 29 7.06 -11.98 -4.83
CA GLU A 29 7.32 -13.03 -5.84
C GLU A 29 6.66 -12.68 -7.18
N VAL A 30 6.84 -11.44 -7.61
CA VAL A 30 6.37 -10.96 -8.89
C VAL A 30 7.52 -10.26 -9.61
N SER A 31 7.31 -9.90 -10.89
CA SER A 31 8.33 -9.19 -11.65
C SER A 31 8.37 -7.72 -11.25
N PRO A 32 9.51 -7.04 -11.43
CA PRO A 32 9.56 -5.58 -11.23
C PRO A 32 8.54 -4.83 -12.07
N ARG A 33 8.27 -5.33 -13.27
CA ARG A 33 7.27 -4.72 -14.14
C ARG A 33 5.90 -4.70 -13.48
N THR A 34 5.53 -5.78 -12.79
CA THR A 34 4.28 -5.85 -12.05
C THR A 34 4.27 -4.81 -10.94
N ILE A 35 5.40 -4.63 -10.25
CA ILE A 35 5.52 -3.62 -9.19
C ILE A 35 5.30 -2.21 -9.77
N TYR A 36 5.89 -1.90 -10.93
CA TYR A 36 5.69 -0.59 -11.56
C TYR A 36 4.21 -0.36 -11.90
N ARG A 37 3.53 -1.39 -12.38
CA ARG A 37 2.10 -1.30 -12.64
C ARG A 37 1.30 -1.07 -11.37
N ASP A 38 1.70 -1.74 -10.29
CA ASP A 38 1.04 -1.56 -8.99
C ASP A 38 1.23 -0.13 -8.48
N ILE A 39 2.43 0.42 -8.63
CA ILE A 39 2.70 1.80 -8.21
C ILE A 39 1.85 2.77 -9.03
N ASP A 40 1.71 2.53 -10.32
CA ASP A 40 0.84 3.35 -11.16
C ASP A 40 -0.60 3.31 -10.68
N ALA A 41 -1.08 2.12 -10.31
CA ALA A 41 -2.44 1.96 -9.80
C ALA A 41 -2.63 2.72 -8.49
N ILE A 42 -1.63 2.68 -7.61
CA ILE A 42 -1.67 3.39 -6.33
C ILE A 42 -1.72 4.90 -6.58
N ASN A 43 -0.91 5.40 -7.51
CA ASN A 43 -0.93 6.81 -7.89
C ASN A 43 -2.29 7.22 -8.44
N MET A 44 -2.87 6.39 -9.29
CA MET A 44 -4.19 6.67 -9.86
C MET A 44 -5.28 6.71 -8.80
N ALA A 45 -5.07 6.00 -7.70
CA ALA A 45 -6.01 5.99 -6.58
C ALA A 45 -5.87 7.22 -5.69
N GLY A 46 -4.89 8.09 -5.97
CA GLY A 46 -4.73 9.34 -5.23
C GLY A 46 -3.65 9.33 -4.17
N ILE A 47 -2.89 8.25 -4.04
CA ILE A 47 -1.79 8.18 -3.08
C ILE A 47 -0.50 8.52 -3.82
N PRO A 48 0.13 9.68 -3.54
CA PRO A 48 1.27 10.15 -4.31
C PRO A 48 2.55 9.37 -3.97
N VAL A 49 2.92 8.46 -4.85
CA VAL A 49 4.17 7.71 -4.75
C VAL A 49 5.13 8.26 -5.78
N CYS A 50 6.32 8.65 -5.34
CA CYS A 50 7.35 9.11 -6.26
C CYS A 50 8.45 8.08 -6.37
N SER A 51 9.16 8.13 -7.50
CA SER A 51 10.28 7.25 -7.80
C SER A 51 11.57 8.04 -7.72
N ILE A 52 12.51 7.56 -6.90
CA ILE A 52 13.81 8.19 -6.73
C ILE A 52 14.83 7.32 -7.46
N PRO A 53 15.50 7.85 -8.50
CA PRO A 53 16.46 7.04 -9.26
C PRO A 53 17.79 6.90 -8.53
N GLY A 54 18.62 5.99 -9.03
CA GLY A 54 19.98 5.83 -8.59
C GLY A 54 20.16 4.88 -7.42
N VAL A 55 21.40 4.81 -6.94
CA VAL A 55 21.77 3.97 -5.81
C VAL A 55 21.09 4.52 -4.55
N GLY A 56 20.46 3.65 -3.79
CA GLY A 56 19.69 4.08 -2.63
C GLY A 56 18.34 4.65 -2.99
N GLY A 57 17.97 4.60 -4.27
CA GLY A 57 16.67 5.06 -4.74
C GLY A 57 15.56 4.06 -4.46
N GLY A 58 14.42 4.29 -5.07
CA GLY A 58 13.25 3.44 -4.91
C GLY A 58 11.99 4.26 -4.89
N PHE A 59 10.94 3.66 -4.36
CA PHE A 59 9.64 4.34 -4.24
C PHE A 59 9.46 4.87 -2.83
N GLU A 60 8.80 6.00 -2.73
CA GLU A 60 8.39 6.53 -1.43
C GLU A 60 7.12 7.36 -1.58
N ILE A 61 6.31 7.38 -0.54
CA ILE A 61 5.14 8.25 -0.50
C ILE A 61 5.66 9.65 -0.17
N MET A 62 5.14 10.66 -0.85
CA MET A 62 5.57 12.03 -0.63
C MET A 62 5.45 12.39 0.85
N GLN A 63 6.51 12.97 1.39
CA GLN A 63 6.60 13.28 2.81
C GLN A 63 5.45 14.17 3.29
N GLU A 64 5.08 15.14 2.48
CA GLU A 64 4.00 16.05 2.80
C GLU A 64 2.68 15.32 3.00
N TYR A 65 2.45 14.32 2.17
CA TYR A 65 1.23 13.52 2.26
C TYR A 65 1.20 12.73 3.57
N LYS A 66 2.34 12.16 3.96
CA LYS A 66 2.45 11.43 5.24
C LYS A 66 2.22 12.33 6.43
N MET A 67 2.77 13.54 6.38
CA MET A 67 2.70 14.49 7.49
C MET A 67 1.29 15.03 7.69
N ASP A 68 0.47 15.02 6.65
CA ASP A 68 -0.89 15.49 6.75
C ASP A 68 -1.76 14.55 7.61
N LYS A 69 -1.28 13.37 7.90
CA LYS A 69 -1.98 12.37 8.72
C LYS A 69 -3.37 12.02 8.17
N LYS A 70 -3.58 12.33 6.91
CA LYS A 70 -4.85 12.05 6.23
C LYS A 70 -4.65 11.11 5.06
N VAL A 71 -3.63 10.26 5.15
CA VAL A 71 -3.39 9.24 4.14
C VAL A 71 -4.65 8.40 3.98
N PHE A 72 -5.24 8.07 5.11
CA PHE A 72 -6.53 7.41 5.13
C PHE A 72 -7.41 8.08 6.18
N SER A 73 -8.50 8.66 5.72
CA SER A 73 -9.55 9.10 6.63
C SER A 73 -10.33 7.89 7.12
N ALA A 74 -11.15 8.08 8.14
CA ALA A 74 -12.01 7.00 8.61
C ALA A 74 -12.91 6.48 7.49
N ASP A 75 -13.40 7.39 6.64
CA ASP A 75 -14.26 7.01 5.52
C ASP A 75 -13.48 6.21 4.47
N ASP A 76 -12.25 6.62 4.18
CA ASP A 76 -11.40 5.89 3.23
C ASP A 76 -11.14 4.48 3.70
N LEU A 77 -10.86 4.32 4.99
CA LEU A 77 -10.62 3.01 5.58
C LEU A 77 -11.87 2.16 5.55
N SER A 78 -13.02 2.76 5.83
CA SER A 78 -14.30 2.04 5.74
C SER A 78 -14.52 1.55 4.32
N ALA A 79 -14.26 2.39 3.33
CA ALA A 79 -14.41 2.01 1.92
C ALA A 79 -13.47 0.88 1.54
N LEU A 80 -12.20 0.95 2.00
CA LEU A 80 -11.24 -0.11 1.75
C LEU A 80 -11.67 -1.42 2.41
N LEU A 81 -12.14 -1.35 3.64
CA LEU A 81 -12.62 -2.52 4.37
C LEU A 81 -13.78 -3.17 3.65
N MET A 82 -14.72 -2.37 3.18
CA MET A 82 -15.87 -2.88 2.44
C MET A 82 -15.45 -3.51 1.12
N GLY A 83 -14.53 -2.85 0.41
CA GLY A 83 -14.01 -3.38 -0.85
C GLY A 83 -13.30 -4.71 -0.67
N LEU A 84 -12.45 -4.79 0.36
CA LEU A 84 -11.74 -6.03 0.66
C LEU A 84 -12.69 -7.12 1.11
N SER A 85 -13.72 -6.77 1.88
CA SER A 85 -14.71 -7.74 2.34
C SER A 85 -15.48 -8.35 1.17
N SER A 86 -15.77 -7.54 0.15
CA SER A 86 -16.47 -8.05 -1.02
C SER A 86 -15.62 -9.04 -1.82
N LEU A 87 -14.30 -9.03 -1.62
CA LEU A 87 -13.37 -9.95 -2.25
C LEU A 87 -13.00 -11.12 -1.35
N SER A 88 -13.68 -11.26 -0.22
CA SER A 88 -13.33 -12.29 0.78
C SER A 88 -13.39 -13.71 0.24
N ASN A 89 -14.15 -13.96 -0.83
CA ASN A 89 -14.20 -15.27 -1.45
C ASN A 89 -12.94 -15.60 -2.24
N ILE A 90 -12.12 -14.59 -2.52
CA ILE A 90 -10.93 -14.73 -3.34
C ILE A 90 -9.68 -14.62 -2.48
N VAL A 91 -9.75 -13.83 -1.42
CA VAL A 91 -8.63 -13.61 -0.49
C VAL A 91 -8.86 -14.48 0.73
N ARG A 92 -7.79 -15.11 1.23
CA ARG A 92 -7.89 -15.95 2.42
C ARG A 92 -8.27 -15.09 3.63
N GLY A 93 -9.23 -15.58 4.41
CA GLY A 93 -9.79 -14.82 5.50
C GLY A 93 -8.77 -14.35 6.53
N ASP A 94 -7.80 -15.22 6.88
CA ASP A 94 -6.78 -14.87 7.86
C ASP A 94 -5.85 -13.77 7.34
N GLU A 95 -5.49 -13.81 6.08
CA GLU A 95 -4.66 -12.77 5.47
C GLU A 95 -5.40 -11.44 5.46
N LEU A 96 -6.70 -11.50 5.14
CA LEU A 96 -7.53 -10.31 5.11
C LEU A 96 -7.62 -9.70 6.50
N VAL A 97 -7.84 -10.51 7.53
CA VAL A 97 -7.92 -10.03 8.91
C VAL A 97 -6.63 -9.34 9.33
N HIS A 98 -5.48 -9.94 9.00
CA HIS A 98 -4.19 -9.34 9.33
C HIS A 98 -3.99 -8.01 8.61
N ALA A 99 -4.34 -7.94 7.33
CA ALA A 99 -4.23 -6.70 6.56
C ALA A 99 -5.11 -5.61 7.16
N LEU A 100 -6.35 -5.97 7.51
CA LEU A 100 -7.28 -5.02 8.11
C LEU A 100 -6.80 -4.52 9.47
N ALA A 101 -6.25 -5.41 10.28
CA ALA A 101 -5.71 -5.03 11.59
C ALA A 101 -4.58 -4.03 11.44
N LYS A 102 -3.69 -4.24 10.48
CA LYS A 102 -2.59 -3.32 10.23
C LYS A 102 -3.09 -1.97 9.71
N VAL A 103 -4.04 -1.98 8.79
CA VAL A 103 -4.62 -0.75 8.27
C VAL A 103 -5.25 0.06 9.41
N ARG A 104 -5.96 -0.61 10.31
CA ARG A 104 -6.57 0.05 11.46
C ARG A 104 -5.55 0.72 12.37
N SER A 105 -4.34 0.16 12.45
CA SER A 105 -3.31 0.73 13.30
C SER A 105 -2.84 2.11 12.81
N PHE A 106 -3.13 2.45 11.56
CA PHE A 106 -2.78 3.75 10.99
C PHE A 106 -3.90 4.78 11.15
N ILE A 107 -5.04 4.40 11.72
CA ILE A 107 -6.11 5.36 11.98
C ILE A 107 -5.75 6.17 13.21
N PRO A 108 -5.80 7.51 13.11
CA PRO A 108 -5.57 8.35 14.31
C PRO A 108 -6.58 8.00 15.39
N ALA A 109 -6.11 7.97 16.64
CA ALA A 109 -6.96 7.63 17.75
C ALA A 109 -7.84 8.82 18.12
N ASP A 110 -8.96 8.97 17.50
CA ASP A 110 -10.03 9.93 17.85
C ASP A 110 -10.80 10.43 16.66
#